data_4bd20955b20416a76fd8c80b7f206a60
#
_entry.id   4bd20955b20416a76fd8c80b7f206a60
#
_cell.length_a   1.000
_cell.length_b   1.000
_cell.length_c   1.000
_cell.angle_alpha   90.00
_cell.angle_beta   90.00
_cell.angle_gamma   90.00
#
_symmetry.space_group_name_H-M   'P 1'
#
loop_
_entity.id
_entity.type
_entity.pdbx_description
1 polymer ?
#
loop_
_entity_poly.entity_id
_entity_poly.type
_entity_poly.pdbx_seq_one_letter_code
_entity_poly.pdbx_strand_id
1 'polypeptide(L)'
;MGYQCVDCVAAAVPTRAPRRASDTRPVVVPALVALNLAVFAWTAVQARSLLDNADAALFRAWALVPDAVADGEWWRLLTAGFLHIGPLHIAFNMYALWVLGRDLEIVLGRGRFLALYLVSLLGGSAAVVLFADPDQYVAGASGAVFGLMSGLLLVLVRLRRPYGQVVAIIVLNLVITQVVPGISMAGHVGGLVVGGVAAAALVFAKRPLVQAGALLLLTAALLAAIATHLAGRA
;
A
#
# COMPACT_ATOMS: atom_id res chain seq x y z
N MET A 1 -45.88 -23.63 -8.37
CA MET A 1 -44.91 -24.31 -7.52
C MET A 1 -44.35 -25.47 -8.33
N GLY A 2 -43.06 -25.35 -8.74
CA GLY A 2 -42.38 -26.39 -9.54
C GLY A 2 -41.89 -27.50 -8.62
N TYR A 3 -42.30 -28.74 -8.89
CA TYR A 3 -41.79 -29.90 -8.20
C TYR A 3 -40.42 -30.26 -8.77
N GLN A 4 -39.37 -30.18 -7.93
CA GLN A 4 -38.04 -30.65 -8.32
C GLN A 4 -37.97 -32.17 -8.03
N CYS A 5 -37.59 -32.96 -9.04
CA CYS A 5 -37.36 -34.40 -8.89
C CYS A 5 -36.17 -34.63 -7.96
N VAL A 6 -36.33 -35.49 -6.94
CA VAL A 6 -35.30 -35.77 -5.93
C VAL A 6 -34.00 -36.30 -6.56
N ASP A 7 -34.15 -37.16 -7.60
CA ASP A 7 -33.01 -37.73 -8.33
C ASP A 7 -32.29 -36.68 -9.20
N CYS A 8 -33.03 -35.72 -9.78
CA CYS A 8 -32.46 -34.64 -10.53
C CYS A 8 -31.68 -33.65 -9.60
N VAL A 9 -32.17 -33.43 -8.38
CA VAL A 9 -31.49 -32.61 -7.38
C VAL A 9 -30.22 -33.31 -6.90
N ALA A 10 -30.28 -34.63 -6.64
CA ALA A 10 -29.13 -35.43 -6.24
C ALA A 10 -28.04 -35.49 -7.34
N ALA A 11 -28.43 -35.57 -8.62
CA ALA A 11 -27.52 -35.56 -9.76
C ALA A 11 -26.91 -34.16 -10.03
N ALA A 12 -27.60 -33.10 -9.62
CA ALA A 12 -27.14 -31.72 -9.78
C ALA A 12 -26.24 -31.24 -8.64
N VAL A 13 -26.12 -31.99 -7.53
CA VAL A 13 -25.19 -31.66 -6.44
C VAL A 13 -23.75 -31.84 -6.95
N PRO A 14 -22.95 -30.78 -7.07
CA PRO A 14 -21.56 -30.93 -7.48
C PRO A 14 -20.85 -31.86 -6.48
N THR A 15 -20.30 -32.96 -6.93
CA THR A 15 -19.48 -33.88 -6.11
C THR A 15 -18.14 -33.27 -5.67
N ARG A 16 -17.89 -32.05 -6.05
CA ARG A 16 -16.76 -31.26 -5.53
C ARG A 16 -17.18 -30.71 -4.18
N ALA A 17 -16.64 -31.31 -3.11
CA ALA A 17 -16.70 -30.69 -1.79
C ALA A 17 -16.33 -29.17 -1.95
N PRO A 18 -17.09 -28.24 -1.35
CA PRO A 18 -16.74 -26.86 -1.37
C PRO A 18 -15.30 -26.79 -0.87
N ARG A 19 -14.39 -26.23 -1.69
CA ARG A 19 -13.05 -25.89 -1.21
C ARG A 19 -13.28 -25.23 0.13
N ARG A 20 -12.74 -25.83 1.21
CA ARG A 20 -12.76 -25.22 2.54
C ARG A 20 -12.47 -23.74 2.31
N ALA A 21 -13.41 -22.88 2.70
CA ALA A 21 -13.15 -21.46 2.77
C ALA A 21 -11.84 -21.36 3.56
N SER A 22 -10.74 -21.03 2.88
CA SER A 22 -9.47 -20.81 3.55
C SER A 22 -9.79 -19.80 4.62
N ASP A 23 -9.21 -19.96 5.80
CA ASP A 23 -9.42 -19.05 6.93
C ASP A 23 -9.27 -17.61 6.42
N THR A 24 -10.41 -16.98 6.11
CA THR A 24 -10.47 -15.71 5.38
C THR A 24 -10.26 -14.53 6.32
N ARG A 25 -9.83 -14.80 7.57
CA ARG A 25 -9.56 -13.74 8.53
C ARG A 25 -8.30 -12.99 8.10
N PRO A 26 -8.39 -11.66 7.94
CA PRO A 26 -7.23 -10.84 7.67
C PRO A 26 -6.27 -10.89 8.87
N VAL A 27 -4.99 -11.08 8.59
CA VAL A 27 -3.89 -11.16 9.58
C VAL A 27 -2.83 -10.11 9.29
N VAL A 28 -2.56 -9.85 8.01
CA VAL A 28 -1.52 -8.90 7.60
C VAL A 28 -1.93 -7.48 7.93
N VAL A 29 -3.18 -7.11 7.66
CA VAL A 29 -3.69 -5.76 7.98
C VAL A 29 -3.58 -5.43 9.46
N PRO A 30 -4.12 -6.25 10.41
CA PRO A 30 -3.95 -5.95 11.82
C PRO A 30 -2.48 -5.97 12.27
N ALA A 31 -1.62 -6.80 11.69
CA ALA A 31 -0.18 -6.79 11.99
C ALA A 31 0.49 -5.49 11.53
N LEU A 32 0.18 -5.00 10.32
CA LEU A 32 0.68 -3.71 9.82
C LEU A 32 0.18 -2.55 10.67
N VAL A 33 -1.10 -2.54 11.05
CA VAL A 33 -1.66 -1.53 11.96
C VAL A 33 -0.94 -1.54 13.30
N ALA A 34 -0.77 -2.71 13.92
CA ALA A 34 -0.06 -2.84 15.18
C ALA A 34 1.38 -2.36 15.10
N LEU A 35 2.10 -2.68 14.01
CA LEU A 35 3.48 -2.24 13.78
C LEU A 35 3.55 -0.72 13.67
N ASN A 36 2.67 -0.09 12.88
CA ASN A 36 2.64 1.37 12.74
C ASN A 36 2.33 2.07 14.06
N LEU A 37 1.35 1.55 14.83
CA LEU A 37 1.03 2.08 16.15
C LEU A 37 2.21 1.95 17.13
N ALA A 38 2.93 0.83 17.11
CA ALA A 38 4.11 0.61 17.95
C ALA A 38 5.24 1.58 17.59
N VAL A 39 5.53 1.78 16.30
CA VAL A 39 6.54 2.74 15.82
C VAL A 39 6.15 4.17 16.20
N PHE A 40 4.87 4.54 16.03
CA PHE A 40 4.38 5.87 16.43
C PHE A 40 4.51 6.09 17.94
N ALA A 41 4.10 5.12 18.74
CA ALA A 41 4.23 5.22 20.20
C ALA A 41 5.70 5.39 20.61
N TRP A 42 6.62 4.66 19.99
CA TRP A 42 8.04 4.77 20.25
C TRP A 42 8.61 6.14 19.88
N THR A 43 8.28 6.67 18.70
CA THR A 43 8.74 8.02 18.30
C THR A 43 8.13 9.11 19.19
N ALA A 44 6.87 8.97 19.60
CA ALA A 44 6.22 9.91 20.53
C ALA A 44 6.89 9.92 21.93
N VAL A 45 7.30 8.74 22.43
CA VAL A 45 8.05 8.64 23.69
C VAL A 45 9.42 9.28 23.57
N GLN A 46 10.16 9.01 22.48
CA GLN A 46 11.47 9.63 22.24
C GLN A 46 11.39 11.16 22.14
N ALA A 47 10.39 11.68 21.43
CA ALA A 47 10.18 13.13 21.29
C ALA A 47 9.50 13.77 22.51
N ARG A 48 8.97 12.97 23.45
CA ARG A 48 8.12 13.43 24.56
C ARG A 48 6.91 14.24 24.09
N SER A 49 6.42 13.95 22.89
CA SER A 49 5.31 14.64 22.25
C SER A 49 4.51 13.67 21.39
N LEU A 50 3.18 13.70 21.51
CA LEU A 50 2.26 13.00 20.61
C LEU A 50 1.95 13.84 19.37
N LEU A 51 2.02 15.17 19.47
CA LEU A 51 1.63 16.08 18.40
C LEU A 51 2.79 16.32 17.41
N ASP A 52 4.00 16.41 17.95
CA ASP A 52 5.22 16.64 17.17
C ASP A 52 6.29 15.64 17.61
N ASN A 53 6.36 14.54 16.89
CA ASN A 53 7.29 13.45 17.14
C ASN A 53 8.38 13.35 16.05
N ALA A 54 8.48 14.36 15.18
CA ALA A 54 9.48 14.39 14.11
C ALA A 54 10.92 14.53 14.63
N ASP A 55 11.10 15.10 15.83
CA ASP A 55 12.40 15.22 16.48
C ASP A 55 12.94 13.92 17.10
N ALA A 56 12.15 12.84 17.12
CA ALA A 56 12.62 11.56 17.60
C ALA A 56 13.82 11.04 16.79
N ALA A 57 14.81 10.46 17.48
CA ALA A 57 15.99 9.90 16.82
C ALA A 57 15.64 8.85 15.76
N LEU A 58 14.66 7.97 16.08
CA LEU A 58 14.17 6.98 15.14
C LEU A 58 13.51 7.66 13.92
N PHE A 59 12.76 8.75 14.13
CA PHE A 59 12.10 9.47 13.03
C PHE A 59 13.15 10.02 12.05
N ARG A 60 14.18 10.69 12.55
CA ARG A 60 15.28 11.23 11.73
C ARG A 60 16.06 10.14 10.98
N ALA A 61 16.24 8.96 11.60
CA ALA A 61 16.95 7.86 10.98
C ALA A 61 16.12 7.09 9.93
N TRP A 62 14.78 7.14 10.01
CA TRP A 62 13.90 6.31 9.18
C TRP A 62 13.08 7.08 8.15
N ALA A 63 12.88 8.40 8.32
CA ALA A 63 12.16 9.23 7.36
C ALA A 63 12.87 9.21 5.99
N LEU A 64 12.09 9.21 4.93
CA LEU A 64 12.62 9.29 3.58
C LEU A 64 13.12 10.71 3.31
N VAL A 65 14.40 10.80 3.00
CA VAL A 65 15.08 12.04 2.55
C VAL A 65 15.88 11.65 1.32
N PRO A 66 15.62 12.23 0.13
CA PRO A 66 16.31 11.86 -1.10
C PRO A 66 17.83 11.92 -1.01
N ASP A 67 18.40 12.96 -0.38
CA ASP A 67 19.85 13.09 -0.20
C ASP A 67 20.42 11.99 0.70
N ALA A 68 19.74 11.62 1.76
CA ALA A 68 20.19 10.51 2.61
C ALA A 68 20.16 9.16 1.85
N VAL A 69 19.21 8.97 0.93
CA VAL A 69 19.20 7.78 0.05
C VAL A 69 20.39 7.83 -0.92
N ALA A 70 20.77 9.01 -1.43
CA ALA A 70 21.97 9.21 -2.25
C ALA A 70 23.26 8.86 -1.47
N ASP A 71 23.31 9.15 -0.18
CA ASP A 71 24.40 8.82 0.74
C ASP A 71 24.40 7.32 1.14
N GLY A 72 23.50 6.51 0.58
CA GLY A 72 23.46 5.06 0.78
C GLY A 72 22.45 4.57 1.80
N GLU A 73 21.59 5.42 2.38
CA GLU A 73 20.59 5.05 3.39
C GLU A 73 19.31 4.46 2.76
N TRP A 74 19.46 3.40 1.96
CA TRP A 74 18.37 2.78 1.15
C TRP A 74 17.22 2.20 1.98
N TRP A 75 17.44 1.88 3.25
CA TRP A 75 16.36 1.41 4.14
C TRP A 75 15.22 2.41 4.26
N ARG A 76 15.49 3.71 4.10
CA ARG A 76 14.51 4.79 4.17
C ARG A 76 13.36 4.64 3.17
N LEU A 77 13.63 3.98 2.03
CA LEU A 77 12.60 3.68 1.02
C LEU A 77 11.44 2.85 1.58
N LEU A 78 11.67 2.05 2.61
CA LEU A 78 10.65 1.24 3.25
C LEU A 78 10.32 1.70 4.67
N THR A 79 11.32 2.09 5.46
CA THR A 79 11.09 2.45 6.87
C THR A 79 10.23 3.69 7.04
N ALA A 80 10.33 4.65 6.13
CA ALA A 80 9.50 5.87 6.13
C ALA A 80 8.00 5.57 6.12
N GLY A 81 7.59 4.46 5.50
CA GLY A 81 6.20 4.02 5.44
C GLY A 81 5.60 3.59 6.78
N PHE A 82 6.40 3.47 7.84
CA PHE A 82 5.95 3.12 9.18
C PHE A 82 6.00 4.30 10.16
N LEU A 83 6.49 5.47 9.71
CA LEU A 83 6.54 6.68 10.50
C LEU A 83 5.30 7.56 10.27
N HIS A 84 4.84 8.21 11.33
CA HIS A 84 3.70 9.14 11.25
C HIS A 84 3.95 10.35 12.15
N ILE A 85 3.55 11.54 11.69
CA ILE A 85 3.63 12.78 12.48
C ILE A 85 2.26 13.09 13.06
N GLY A 86 2.18 13.10 14.38
CA GLY A 86 0.96 13.45 15.09
C GLY A 86 -0.19 12.43 14.98
N PRO A 87 -1.18 12.54 15.89
CA PRO A 87 -2.23 11.53 16.02
C PRO A 87 -3.21 11.49 14.85
N LEU A 88 -3.48 12.62 14.19
CA LEU A 88 -4.40 12.64 13.05
C LEU A 88 -3.80 11.93 11.84
N HIS A 89 -2.50 12.12 11.57
CA HIS A 89 -1.84 11.48 10.44
C HIS A 89 -1.88 9.94 10.58
N ILE A 90 -1.51 9.41 11.75
CA ILE A 90 -1.58 7.96 11.96
C ILE A 90 -3.02 7.44 11.95
N ALA A 91 -3.97 8.17 12.56
CA ALA A 91 -5.36 7.74 12.62
C ALA A 91 -5.98 7.59 11.21
N PHE A 92 -5.78 8.57 10.33
CA PHE A 92 -6.29 8.50 8.95
C PHE A 92 -5.62 7.38 8.14
N ASN A 93 -4.31 7.19 8.27
CA ASN A 93 -3.61 6.11 7.59
C ASN A 93 -4.07 4.73 8.08
N MET A 94 -4.18 4.52 9.40
CA MET A 94 -4.62 3.25 9.97
C MET A 94 -6.08 2.95 9.68
N TYR A 95 -6.94 3.96 9.69
CA TYR A 95 -8.33 3.82 9.27
C TYR A 95 -8.44 3.39 7.80
N ALA A 96 -7.74 4.07 6.90
CA ALA A 96 -7.73 3.72 5.48
C ALA A 96 -7.14 2.31 5.24
N LEU A 97 -6.01 1.99 5.89
CA LEU A 97 -5.40 0.66 5.83
C LEU A 97 -6.37 -0.42 6.34
N TRP A 98 -7.08 -0.15 7.44
CA TRP A 98 -8.05 -1.10 7.99
C TRP A 98 -9.23 -1.33 7.06
N VAL A 99 -9.84 -0.26 6.53
CA VAL A 99 -11.04 -0.35 5.69
C VAL A 99 -10.71 -0.96 4.32
N LEU A 100 -9.70 -0.44 3.62
CA LEU A 100 -9.32 -0.91 2.28
C LEU A 100 -8.58 -2.25 2.32
N GLY A 101 -7.68 -2.39 3.30
CA GLY A 101 -6.75 -3.51 3.37
C GLY A 101 -7.46 -4.82 3.69
N ARG A 102 -8.44 -4.84 4.60
CA ARG A 102 -9.13 -6.08 4.98
C ARG A 102 -9.80 -6.76 3.79
N ASP A 103 -10.54 -6.01 3.00
CA ASP A 103 -11.23 -6.56 1.84
C ASP A 103 -10.23 -7.04 0.78
N LEU A 104 -9.18 -6.27 0.54
CA LEU A 104 -8.11 -6.66 -0.39
C LEU A 104 -7.32 -7.88 0.10
N GLU A 105 -7.02 -8.00 1.40
CA GLU A 105 -6.35 -9.18 1.95
C GLU A 105 -7.21 -10.43 1.78
N ILE A 106 -8.53 -10.34 1.99
CA ILE A 106 -9.47 -11.45 1.77
C ILE A 106 -9.50 -11.86 0.30
N VAL A 107 -9.57 -10.90 -0.62
CA VAL A 107 -9.70 -11.16 -2.06
C VAL A 107 -8.40 -11.66 -2.69
N LEU A 108 -7.26 -11.03 -2.37
CA LEU A 108 -5.96 -11.36 -2.95
C LEU A 108 -5.25 -12.49 -2.22
N GLY A 109 -5.54 -12.68 -0.95
CA GLY A 109 -4.76 -13.51 -0.02
C GLY A 109 -3.56 -12.77 0.57
N ARG A 110 -3.10 -13.23 1.74
CA ARG A 110 -2.09 -12.59 2.60
C ARG A 110 -0.81 -12.17 1.85
N GLY A 111 -0.21 -13.12 1.11
CA GLY A 111 1.07 -12.85 0.42
C GLY A 111 0.96 -11.82 -0.71
N ARG A 112 -0.10 -11.89 -1.53
CA ARG A 112 -0.33 -10.93 -2.62
C ARG A 112 -0.70 -9.56 -2.09
N PHE A 113 -1.49 -9.49 -1.01
CA PHE A 113 -1.81 -8.24 -0.34
C PHE A 113 -0.55 -7.56 0.21
N LEU A 114 0.30 -8.30 0.94
CA LEU A 114 1.55 -7.76 1.47
C LEU A 114 2.48 -7.29 0.35
N ALA A 115 2.60 -8.06 -0.73
CA ALA A 115 3.39 -7.67 -1.90
C ALA A 115 2.85 -6.39 -2.55
N LEU A 116 1.53 -6.27 -2.72
CA LEU A 116 0.90 -5.04 -3.22
C LEU A 116 1.22 -3.85 -2.31
N TYR A 117 1.07 -4.00 -1.00
CA TYR A 117 1.36 -2.96 0.00
C TYR A 117 2.82 -2.48 -0.11
N LEU A 118 3.79 -3.41 -0.08
CA LEU A 118 5.22 -3.07 -0.11
C LEU A 118 5.68 -2.48 -1.45
N VAL A 119 5.20 -3.01 -2.58
CA VAL A 119 5.53 -2.46 -3.90
C VAL A 119 4.92 -1.07 -4.10
N SER A 120 3.69 -0.84 -3.60
CA SER A 120 3.07 0.48 -3.62
C SER A 120 3.82 1.49 -2.76
N LEU A 121 4.26 1.07 -1.57
CA LEU A 121 5.09 1.88 -0.69
C LEU A 121 6.39 2.28 -1.39
N LEU A 122 7.10 1.31 -1.97
CA LEU A 122 8.32 1.55 -2.73
C LEU A 122 8.08 2.46 -3.92
N GLY A 123 6.94 2.33 -4.61
CA GLY A 123 6.54 3.22 -5.71
C GLY A 123 6.37 4.66 -5.28
N GLY A 124 5.75 4.88 -4.11
CA GLY A 124 5.67 6.20 -3.48
C GLY A 124 7.04 6.76 -3.14
N SER A 125 7.89 5.95 -2.49
CA SER A 125 9.25 6.33 -2.13
C SER A 125 10.11 6.64 -3.36
N ALA A 126 10.00 5.84 -4.42
CA ALA A 126 10.70 6.08 -5.68
C ALA A 126 10.29 7.43 -6.29
N ALA A 127 8.99 7.74 -6.33
CA ALA A 127 8.52 9.01 -6.86
C ALA A 127 9.02 10.21 -6.02
N VAL A 128 9.12 10.07 -4.69
CA VAL A 128 9.71 11.10 -3.84
C VAL A 128 11.18 11.31 -4.19
N VAL A 129 11.99 10.27 -4.31
CA VAL A 129 13.41 10.39 -4.67
C VAL A 129 13.60 11.02 -6.04
N LEU A 130 12.69 10.73 -6.99
CA LEU A 130 12.81 11.22 -8.38
C LEU A 130 12.30 12.65 -8.58
N PHE A 131 11.33 13.11 -7.78
CA PHE A 131 10.55 14.32 -8.10
C PHE A 131 10.39 15.32 -6.94
N ALA A 132 10.74 14.96 -5.70
CA ALA A 132 10.68 15.88 -4.56
C ALA A 132 11.99 16.61 -4.35
N ASP A 133 11.95 17.63 -3.47
CA ASP A 133 13.16 18.36 -3.09
C ASP A 133 14.15 17.42 -2.38
N PRO A 134 15.45 17.57 -2.63
CA PRO A 134 16.49 16.68 -2.12
C PRO A 134 16.52 16.52 -0.60
N ASP A 135 16.23 17.57 0.13
CA ASP A 135 16.23 17.65 1.59
C ASP A 135 14.86 17.45 2.23
N GLN A 136 13.81 17.19 1.41
CA GLN A 136 12.45 17.00 1.91
C GLN A 136 12.32 15.74 2.76
N TYR A 137 11.79 15.90 3.98
CA TYR A 137 11.42 14.77 4.84
C TYR A 137 10.04 14.27 4.49
N VAL A 138 9.92 12.98 4.16
CA VAL A 138 8.64 12.32 3.87
C VAL A 138 8.46 11.09 4.76
N ALA A 139 7.28 10.95 5.32
CA ALA A 139 6.90 9.85 6.21
C ALA A 139 5.42 9.52 6.06
N GLY A 140 5.05 8.25 6.24
CA GLY A 140 3.66 7.80 6.26
C GLY A 140 3.41 6.58 5.38
N ALA A 141 2.44 5.77 5.81
CA ALA A 141 1.95 4.63 5.05
C ALA A 141 1.13 5.02 3.81
N SER A 142 0.92 6.32 3.59
CA SER A 142 -0.04 6.83 2.61
C SER A 142 0.28 6.44 1.16
N GLY A 143 1.56 6.34 0.77
CA GLY A 143 1.93 5.81 -0.55
C GLY A 143 1.39 4.39 -0.77
N ALA A 144 1.54 3.51 0.23
CA ALA A 144 0.94 2.19 0.18
C ALA A 144 -0.61 2.25 0.16
N VAL A 145 -1.23 3.12 0.97
CA VAL A 145 -2.68 3.30 1.02
C VAL A 145 -3.24 3.74 -0.33
N PHE A 146 -2.58 4.67 -1.04
CA PHE A 146 -2.96 5.05 -2.39
C PHE A 146 -2.85 3.87 -3.38
N GLY A 147 -1.83 3.04 -3.23
CA GLY A 147 -1.72 1.80 -3.99
C GLY A 147 -2.82 0.78 -3.67
N LEU A 148 -3.28 0.70 -2.42
CA LEU A 148 -4.43 -0.12 -2.06
C LEU A 148 -5.74 0.44 -2.66
N MET A 149 -5.90 1.77 -2.76
CA MET A 149 -7.06 2.38 -3.45
C MET A 149 -7.11 1.97 -4.92
N SER A 150 -5.98 2.04 -5.65
CA SER A 150 -5.92 1.57 -7.03
C SER A 150 -6.12 0.05 -7.13
N GLY A 151 -5.61 -0.72 -6.16
CA GLY A 151 -5.86 -2.16 -6.05
C GLY A 151 -7.34 -2.49 -5.91
N LEU A 152 -8.06 -1.80 -5.02
CA LEU A 152 -9.50 -1.96 -4.84
C LEU A 152 -10.26 -1.57 -6.10
N LEU A 153 -9.89 -0.46 -6.74
CA LEU A 153 -10.47 -0.03 -8.02
C LEU A 153 -10.40 -1.16 -9.06
N LEU A 154 -9.23 -1.76 -9.26
CA LEU A 154 -9.03 -2.82 -10.25
C LEU A 154 -9.75 -4.12 -9.89
N VAL A 155 -9.86 -4.46 -8.60
CA VAL A 155 -10.69 -5.59 -8.14
C VAL A 155 -12.17 -5.35 -8.48
N LEU A 156 -12.70 -4.15 -8.21
CA LEU A 156 -14.09 -3.80 -8.54
C LEU A 156 -14.35 -3.85 -10.06
N VAL A 157 -13.43 -3.30 -10.86
CA VAL A 157 -13.48 -3.38 -12.34
C VAL A 157 -13.51 -4.85 -12.79
N ARG A 158 -12.64 -5.70 -12.24
CA ARG A 158 -12.58 -7.13 -12.57
C ARG A 158 -13.86 -7.89 -12.20
N LEU A 159 -14.49 -7.49 -11.08
CA LEU A 159 -15.73 -8.06 -10.59
C LEU A 159 -16.99 -7.42 -11.22
N ARG A 160 -16.81 -6.46 -12.13
CA ARG A 160 -17.90 -5.67 -12.74
C ARG A 160 -18.82 -5.02 -11.69
N ARG A 161 -18.25 -4.52 -10.60
CA ARG A 161 -18.94 -3.80 -9.52
C ARG A 161 -18.81 -2.29 -9.70
N PRO A 162 -19.75 -1.50 -9.17
CA PRO A 162 -19.64 -0.04 -9.16
C PRO A 162 -18.35 0.41 -8.47
N TYR A 163 -17.59 1.28 -9.11
CA TYR A 163 -16.29 1.77 -8.60
C TYR A 163 -16.22 3.29 -8.45
N GLY A 164 -17.31 3.99 -8.76
CA GLY A 164 -17.35 5.46 -8.72
C GLY A 164 -16.98 6.05 -7.36
N GLN A 165 -17.39 5.40 -6.26
CA GLN A 165 -17.01 5.84 -4.90
C GLN A 165 -15.50 5.77 -4.67
N VAL A 166 -14.83 4.73 -5.14
CA VAL A 166 -13.36 4.60 -4.98
C VAL A 166 -12.66 5.68 -5.78
N VAL A 167 -13.11 5.95 -7.02
CA VAL A 167 -12.59 7.06 -7.84
C VAL A 167 -12.79 8.39 -7.12
N ALA A 168 -13.99 8.66 -6.59
CA ALA A 168 -14.25 9.89 -5.85
C ALA A 168 -13.35 10.05 -4.62
N ILE A 169 -13.11 8.97 -3.87
CA ILE A 169 -12.20 8.96 -2.71
C ILE A 169 -10.77 9.25 -3.16
N ILE A 170 -10.28 8.64 -4.25
CA ILE A 170 -8.94 8.90 -4.80
C ILE A 170 -8.80 10.38 -5.16
N VAL A 171 -9.76 10.92 -5.93
CA VAL A 171 -9.74 12.33 -6.34
C VAL A 171 -9.77 13.26 -5.13
N LEU A 172 -10.66 13.01 -4.17
CA LEU A 172 -10.75 13.81 -2.94
C LEU A 172 -9.42 13.80 -2.18
N ASN A 173 -8.79 12.64 -2.01
CA ASN A 173 -7.50 12.53 -1.31
C ASN A 173 -6.37 13.24 -2.07
N LEU A 174 -6.36 13.21 -3.42
CA LEU A 174 -5.40 13.98 -4.22
C LEU A 174 -5.62 15.49 -4.07
N VAL A 175 -6.87 15.95 -4.03
CA VAL A 175 -7.20 17.36 -3.76
C VAL A 175 -6.71 17.76 -2.35
N ILE A 176 -6.99 16.94 -1.33
CA ILE A 176 -6.50 17.18 0.03
C ILE A 176 -4.97 17.25 0.05
N THR A 177 -4.30 16.34 -0.65
CA THR A 177 -2.83 16.34 -0.78
C THR A 177 -2.31 17.65 -1.36
N GLN A 178 -3.01 18.22 -2.34
CA GLN A 178 -2.59 19.47 -2.99
C GLN A 178 -2.80 20.70 -2.10
N VAL A 179 -3.83 20.71 -1.24
CA VAL A 179 -4.19 21.89 -0.45
C VAL A 179 -3.61 21.87 0.97
N VAL A 180 -3.24 20.71 1.50
CA VAL A 180 -2.68 20.58 2.85
C VAL A 180 -1.16 20.59 2.78
N PRO A 181 -0.48 21.60 3.37
CA PRO A 181 0.98 21.68 3.37
C PRO A 181 1.61 20.45 4.07
N GLY A 182 2.80 20.05 3.60
CA GLY A 182 3.58 18.97 4.20
C GLY A 182 3.17 17.57 3.75
N ILE A 183 2.13 17.41 2.91
CA ILE A 183 1.76 16.12 2.31
C ILE A 183 2.47 15.95 0.96
N SER A 184 3.13 14.82 0.75
CA SER A 184 3.88 14.55 -0.48
C SER A 184 2.97 14.11 -1.62
N MET A 185 2.75 14.97 -2.60
CA MET A 185 2.05 14.63 -3.84
C MET A 185 2.80 13.53 -4.61
N ALA A 186 4.11 13.63 -4.72
CA ALA A 186 4.93 12.62 -5.39
C ALA A 186 4.75 11.23 -4.75
N GLY A 187 4.80 11.15 -3.42
CA GLY A 187 4.59 9.90 -2.70
C GLY A 187 3.21 9.27 -2.94
N HIS A 188 2.16 10.09 -2.96
CA HIS A 188 0.77 9.61 -3.19
C HIS A 188 0.57 9.16 -4.63
N VAL A 189 0.95 9.97 -5.61
CA VAL A 189 0.80 9.62 -7.04
C VAL A 189 1.68 8.43 -7.41
N GLY A 190 2.93 8.39 -6.92
CA GLY A 190 3.83 7.24 -7.11
C GLY A 190 3.23 5.95 -6.58
N GLY A 191 2.71 5.97 -5.35
CA GLY A 191 2.04 4.83 -4.74
C GLY A 191 0.79 4.40 -5.52
N LEU A 192 -0.05 5.34 -5.95
CA LEU A 192 -1.25 5.10 -6.74
C LEU A 192 -0.92 4.42 -8.07
N VAL A 193 0.03 4.97 -8.82
CA VAL A 193 0.40 4.48 -10.17
C VAL A 193 1.06 3.11 -10.08
N VAL A 194 2.11 2.99 -9.26
CA VAL A 194 2.86 1.73 -9.10
C VAL A 194 1.98 0.64 -8.49
N GLY A 195 1.18 1.00 -7.48
CA GLY A 195 0.18 0.09 -6.90
C GLY A 195 -0.86 -0.36 -7.92
N GLY A 196 -1.30 0.53 -8.82
CA GLY A 196 -2.18 0.19 -9.93
C GLY A 196 -1.58 -0.84 -10.89
N VAL A 197 -0.31 -0.64 -11.28
CA VAL A 197 0.42 -1.61 -12.14
C VAL A 197 0.59 -2.95 -11.42
N ALA A 198 1.01 -2.93 -10.15
CA ALA A 198 1.16 -4.14 -9.34
C ALA A 198 -0.19 -4.89 -9.19
N ALA A 199 -1.26 -4.15 -8.88
CA ALA A 199 -2.60 -4.72 -8.75
C ALA A 199 -3.12 -5.28 -10.07
N ALA A 200 -2.84 -4.64 -11.22
CA ALA A 200 -3.21 -5.15 -12.53
C ALA A 200 -2.57 -6.53 -12.77
N ALA A 201 -1.28 -6.69 -12.46
CA ALA A 201 -0.62 -7.98 -12.53
C ALA A 201 -1.27 -9.02 -11.61
N LEU A 202 -1.59 -8.66 -10.36
CA LEU A 202 -2.17 -9.57 -9.38
C LEU A 202 -3.62 -9.96 -9.69
N VAL A 203 -4.41 -9.04 -10.26
CA VAL A 203 -5.85 -9.23 -10.51
C VAL A 203 -6.12 -9.91 -11.85
N PHE A 204 -5.34 -9.59 -12.90
CA PHE A 204 -5.63 -10.05 -14.25
C PHE A 204 -4.74 -11.20 -14.71
N ALA A 205 -3.50 -11.35 -14.22
CA ALA A 205 -2.68 -12.49 -14.57
C ALA A 205 -3.18 -13.77 -13.86
N LYS A 206 -3.35 -14.86 -14.63
CA LYS A 206 -3.88 -16.13 -14.10
C LYS A 206 -2.81 -17.00 -13.44
N ARG A 207 -1.55 -16.85 -13.83
CA ARG A 207 -0.44 -17.71 -13.38
C ARG A 207 0.33 -17.05 -12.23
N PRO A 208 0.50 -17.71 -11.08
CA PRO A 208 1.24 -17.14 -9.94
C PRO A 208 2.68 -16.73 -10.29
N LEU A 209 3.36 -17.48 -11.15
CA LEU A 209 4.72 -17.14 -11.61
C LEU A 209 4.75 -15.83 -12.41
N VAL A 210 3.71 -15.56 -13.21
CA VAL A 210 3.61 -14.30 -13.98
C VAL A 210 3.37 -13.13 -13.01
N GLN A 211 2.53 -13.32 -11.98
CA GLN A 211 2.30 -12.32 -10.94
C GLN A 211 3.61 -12.00 -10.20
N ALA A 212 4.33 -13.04 -9.74
CA ALA A 212 5.59 -12.86 -9.03
C ALA A 212 6.65 -12.20 -9.93
N GLY A 213 6.81 -12.67 -11.17
CA GLY A 213 7.74 -12.09 -12.13
C GLY A 213 7.45 -10.61 -12.43
N ALA A 214 6.18 -10.25 -12.61
CA ALA A 214 5.78 -8.85 -12.83
C ALA A 214 6.11 -7.94 -11.63
N LEU A 215 5.86 -8.41 -10.40
CA LEU A 215 6.19 -7.64 -9.19
C LEU A 215 7.71 -7.52 -9.01
N LEU A 216 8.47 -8.58 -9.25
CA LEU A 216 9.94 -8.53 -9.19
C LEU A 216 10.52 -7.59 -10.24
N LEU A 217 10.03 -7.65 -11.49
CA LEU A 217 10.46 -6.75 -12.55
C LEU A 217 10.12 -5.29 -12.22
N LEU A 218 8.91 -5.02 -11.70
CA LEU A 218 8.49 -3.69 -11.30
C LEU A 218 9.38 -3.16 -10.16
N THR A 219 9.64 -3.98 -9.15
CA THR A 219 10.55 -3.63 -8.04
C THR A 219 11.96 -3.34 -8.55
N ALA A 220 12.51 -4.20 -9.42
CA ALA A 220 13.84 -4.00 -10.01
C ALA A 220 13.90 -2.72 -10.85
N ALA A 221 12.86 -2.43 -11.63
CA ALA A 221 12.77 -1.21 -12.43
C ALA A 221 12.74 0.06 -11.56
N LEU A 222 12.00 0.04 -10.44
CA LEU A 222 11.97 1.16 -9.49
C LEU A 222 13.35 1.39 -8.86
N LEU A 223 14.00 0.33 -8.38
CA LEU A 223 15.34 0.43 -7.78
C LEU A 223 16.38 0.90 -8.79
N ALA A 224 16.32 0.41 -10.04
CA ALA A 224 17.18 0.86 -11.13
C ALA A 224 16.95 2.34 -11.46
N ALA A 225 15.69 2.80 -11.51
CA ALA A 225 15.35 4.20 -11.75
C ALA A 225 15.90 5.11 -10.64
N ILE A 226 15.78 4.71 -9.38
CA ILE A 226 16.38 5.42 -8.25
C ILE A 226 17.92 5.48 -8.43
N ALA A 227 18.56 4.34 -8.64
CA ALA A 227 20.01 4.24 -8.76
C ALA A 227 20.57 5.10 -9.91
N THR A 228 19.93 5.05 -11.09
CA THR A 228 20.34 5.87 -12.25
C THR A 228 20.13 7.36 -12.03
N HIS A 229 19.03 7.75 -11.37
CA HIS A 229 18.76 9.14 -11.02
C HIS A 229 19.82 9.69 -10.07
N LEU A 230 20.14 8.95 -9.00
CA LEU A 230 21.13 9.35 -8.02
C LEU A 230 22.55 9.40 -8.61
N ALA A 231 22.92 8.43 -9.46
CA ALA A 231 24.20 8.44 -10.17
C ALA A 231 24.36 9.63 -11.12
N GLY A 232 23.28 10.16 -11.67
CA GLY A 232 23.29 11.37 -12.50
C GLY A 232 23.38 12.69 -11.73
N ARG A 233 23.27 12.64 -10.38
CA ARG A 233 23.38 13.79 -9.48
C ARG A 233 24.77 13.93 -8.83
N ALA A 234 25.55 12.84 -8.81
CA ALA A 234 26.92 12.78 -8.30
C ALA A 234 27.89 13.35 -9.34
#